data_2e1789d62933735f7e88e82b3f8da6a0
#
_entry.id   2e1789d62933735f7e88e82b3f8da6a0
#
_cell.length_a   1.000
_cell.length_b   1.000
_cell.length_c   1.000
_cell.angle_alpha   90.00
_cell.angle_beta   90.00
_cell.angle_gamma   90.00
#
_symmetry.space_group_name_H-M   'P 1'
#
loop_
_entity.id
_entity.type
_entity.pdbx_description
1 polymer ?
#
loop_
_entity_poly.entity_id
_entity_poly.type
_entity_poly.pdbx_seq_one_letter_code
_entity_poly.pdbx_strand_id
1 'polypeptide(L)'
;MSAIHFAVIVGANISLVIMYQMLIKNIIEYKIVGIYLHSLERNENNGNMHITEEEKEDVIMIYTSYFAQMRNFPKNYIPVAICGGLPNWYKGAWYRKPAPKIGFFQEWKRTGDNEYYIEHYQKEVLDLLDYQKVLADLQMQVPEEIRATMQDSVWNSKDVHLVLLCYEKPTDFCHRHLFAEWLSQKAGIKIEEFQKEKL
;
A
#
# COMPACT_ATOMS: atom_id res chain seq x y z
N MET A 1 -44.98 -5.70 -16.02
CA MET A 1 -44.05 -6.43 -15.08
C MET A 1 -44.42 -6.03 -13.68
N SER A 2 -44.74 -6.98 -12.81
CA SER A 2 -45.21 -6.69 -11.45
C SER A 2 -44.02 -6.27 -10.56
N ALA A 3 -44.26 -5.42 -9.55
CA ALA A 3 -43.27 -4.97 -8.59
C ALA A 3 -42.52 -6.13 -7.90
N ILE A 4 -43.14 -7.31 -7.83
CA ILE A 4 -42.55 -8.54 -7.28
C ILE A 4 -41.38 -9.04 -8.16
N HIS A 5 -41.49 -8.96 -9.48
CA HIS A 5 -40.39 -9.36 -10.37
C HIS A 5 -39.17 -8.46 -10.28
N PHE A 6 -39.40 -7.17 -10.06
CA PHE A 6 -38.30 -6.21 -9.89
C PHE A 6 -37.55 -6.42 -8.55
N ALA A 7 -38.29 -6.68 -7.46
CA ALA A 7 -37.71 -6.95 -6.15
C ALA A 7 -36.87 -8.25 -6.11
N VAL A 8 -37.28 -9.28 -6.83
CA VAL A 8 -36.53 -10.55 -6.93
C VAL A 8 -35.23 -10.37 -7.70
N ILE A 9 -35.23 -9.59 -8.81
CA ILE A 9 -34.02 -9.34 -9.61
C ILE A 9 -33.01 -8.49 -8.84
N VAL A 10 -33.47 -7.46 -8.11
CA VAL A 10 -32.60 -6.61 -7.29
C VAL A 10 -32.04 -7.40 -6.10
N GLY A 11 -32.85 -8.21 -5.44
CA GLY A 11 -32.41 -9.07 -4.32
C GLY A 11 -31.39 -10.13 -4.76
N ALA A 12 -31.57 -10.75 -5.92
CA ALA A 12 -30.62 -11.72 -6.46
C ALA A 12 -29.26 -11.06 -6.82
N ASN A 13 -29.28 -9.85 -7.37
CA ASN A 13 -28.05 -9.11 -7.67
C ASN A 13 -27.28 -8.69 -6.41
N ILE A 14 -27.98 -8.24 -5.36
CA ILE A 14 -27.37 -7.89 -4.07
C ILE A 14 -26.73 -9.13 -3.43
N SER A 15 -27.41 -10.28 -3.44
CA SER A 15 -26.91 -11.54 -2.92
C SER A 15 -25.65 -12.01 -3.68
N LEU A 16 -25.62 -11.88 -5.01
CA LEU A 16 -24.46 -12.21 -5.84
C LEU A 16 -23.26 -11.30 -5.54
N VAL A 17 -23.50 -10.01 -5.39
CA VAL A 17 -22.45 -9.03 -5.01
C VAL A 17 -21.89 -9.33 -3.63
N ILE A 18 -22.73 -9.65 -2.65
CA ILE A 18 -22.27 -10.03 -1.30
C ILE A 18 -21.47 -11.34 -1.35
N MET A 19 -21.95 -12.36 -2.07
CA MET A 19 -21.20 -13.61 -2.26
C MET A 19 -19.87 -13.38 -2.95
N TYR A 20 -19.82 -12.55 -3.97
CA TYR A 20 -18.57 -12.20 -4.68
C TYR A 20 -17.59 -11.45 -3.78
N GLN A 21 -18.08 -10.52 -2.97
CA GLN A 21 -17.28 -9.79 -1.96
C GLN A 21 -16.73 -10.76 -0.88
N MET A 22 -17.56 -11.72 -0.41
CA MET A 22 -17.11 -12.74 0.54
C MET A 22 -16.09 -13.70 -0.09
N LEU A 23 -16.27 -14.08 -1.35
CA LEU A 23 -15.34 -14.95 -2.06
C LEU A 23 -13.98 -14.26 -2.25
N ILE A 24 -13.98 -12.99 -2.65
CA ILE A 24 -12.74 -12.20 -2.76
C ILE A 24 -12.06 -12.06 -1.40
N LYS A 25 -12.81 -11.75 -0.34
CA LYS A 25 -12.29 -11.67 1.02
C LYS A 25 -11.62 -12.99 1.44
N ASN A 26 -12.29 -14.11 1.23
CA ASN A 26 -11.75 -15.43 1.55
C ASN A 26 -10.49 -15.75 0.71
N ILE A 27 -10.48 -15.46 -0.60
CA ILE A 27 -9.31 -15.70 -1.45
C ILE A 27 -8.12 -14.86 -1.00
N ILE A 28 -8.33 -13.59 -0.59
CA ILE A 28 -7.30 -12.72 -0.06
C ILE A 28 -6.78 -13.25 1.28
N GLU A 29 -7.68 -13.65 2.19
CA GLU A 29 -7.31 -14.24 3.48
C GLU A 29 -6.55 -15.56 3.31
N TYR A 30 -7.00 -16.47 2.43
CA TYR A 30 -6.29 -17.73 2.14
C TYR A 30 -4.91 -17.51 1.52
N LYS A 31 -4.75 -16.53 0.64
CA LYS A 31 -3.43 -16.24 0.05
C LYS A 31 -2.48 -15.60 1.06
N ILE A 32 -2.96 -14.66 1.90
CA ILE A 32 -2.15 -14.05 2.96
C ILE A 32 -1.77 -15.09 4.03
N VAL A 33 -2.71 -15.92 4.46
CA VAL A 33 -2.45 -17.02 5.41
C VAL A 33 -1.53 -18.07 4.79
N GLY A 34 -1.67 -18.38 3.50
CA GLY A 34 -0.78 -19.30 2.78
C GLY A 34 0.67 -18.80 2.74
N ILE A 35 0.89 -17.52 2.48
CA ILE A 35 2.21 -16.90 2.52
C ILE A 35 2.79 -16.93 3.95
N TYR A 36 1.96 -16.61 4.95
CA TYR A 36 2.36 -16.63 6.36
C TYR A 36 2.68 -18.04 6.87
N LEU A 37 1.85 -19.05 6.56
CA LEU A 37 2.10 -20.45 6.92
C LEU A 37 3.33 -21.01 6.22
N HIS A 38 3.54 -20.69 4.95
CA HIS A 38 4.73 -21.11 4.22
C HIS A 38 6.02 -20.48 4.79
N SER A 39 5.94 -19.26 5.35
CA SER A 39 7.07 -18.62 6.04
C SER A 39 7.34 -19.26 7.42
N LEU A 40 6.30 -19.74 8.12
CA LEU A 40 6.44 -20.43 9.40
C LEU A 40 6.98 -21.85 9.24
N GLU A 41 6.54 -22.61 8.24
CA GLU A 41 7.04 -23.97 7.96
C GLU A 41 8.52 -23.98 7.58
N ARG A 42 9.04 -22.91 6.94
CA ARG A 42 10.46 -22.74 6.65
C ARG A 42 11.30 -22.47 7.90
N ASN A 43 10.75 -21.80 8.91
CA ASN A 43 11.48 -21.50 10.16
C ASN A 43 11.66 -22.71 11.08
N GLU A 44 10.79 -23.71 11.00
CA GLU A 44 10.89 -24.92 11.85
C GLU A 44 11.84 -26.00 11.31
N ASN A 45 12.20 -25.95 10.03
CA ASN A 45 13.00 -27.00 9.38
C ASN A 45 14.49 -26.67 9.17
N ASN A 46 14.99 -25.52 9.60
CA ASN A 46 16.36 -25.11 9.31
C ASN A 46 17.26 -24.90 10.54
N GLY A 47 17.82 -26.03 11.04
CA GLY A 47 19.19 -26.01 11.54
C GLY A 47 20.15 -25.99 10.34
N ASN A 48 20.91 -24.91 10.15
CA ASN A 48 21.99 -24.71 9.16
C ASN A 48 21.58 -24.80 7.68
N MET A 49 21.18 -23.69 7.10
CA MET A 49 21.18 -23.53 5.65
C MET A 49 21.89 -22.22 5.25
N HIS A 50 22.94 -22.38 4.47
CA HIS A 50 23.56 -21.30 3.70
C HIS A 50 22.49 -20.77 2.73
N ILE A 51 21.91 -19.61 3.01
CA ILE A 51 21.01 -18.92 2.08
C ILE A 51 21.89 -18.38 0.96
N THR A 52 21.82 -18.98 -0.20
CA THR A 52 22.42 -18.43 -1.43
C THR A 52 21.63 -17.17 -1.81
N GLU A 53 22.32 -16.13 -2.33
CA GLU A 53 21.71 -14.85 -2.73
C GLU A 53 20.60 -14.98 -3.81
N GLU A 54 20.41 -16.17 -4.37
CA GLU A 54 19.45 -16.47 -5.44
C GLU A 54 18.02 -16.77 -4.96
N GLU A 55 17.78 -16.94 -3.65
CA GLU A 55 16.45 -17.21 -3.09
C GLU A 55 15.76 -15.97 -2.48
N LYS A 56 16.05 -14.78 -3.01
CA LYS A 56 15.21 -13.61 -2.70
C LYS A 56 13.86 -13.76 -3.40
N GLU A 57 12.85 -14.18 -2.65
CA GLU A 57 11.47 -14.26 -3.12
C GLU A 57 11.04 -12.97 -3.82
N ASP A 58 10.31 -13.17 -4.91
CA ASP A 58 9.75 -12.18 -5.82
C ASP A 58 8.64 -11.32 -5.19
N VAL A 59 8.99 -10.44 -4.26
CA VAL A 59 8.03 -9.59 -3.58
C VAL A 59 8.05 -8.20 -4.20
N ILE A 60 6.88 -7.67 -4.57
CA ILE A 60 6.79 -6.23 -4.86
C ILE A 60 7.35 -5.47 -3.67
N MET A 61 8.36 -4.68 -3.95
CA MET A 61 8.86 -3.77 -2.96
C MET A 61 8.05 -2.47 -3.00
N ILE A 62 7.59 -2.05 -1.84
CA ILE A 62 7.05 -0.72 -1.64
C ILE A 62 8.19 0.16 -1.16
N TYR A 63 8.37 1.28 -1.83
CA TYR A 63 9.33 2.31 -1.47
C TYR A 63 8.62 3.57 -1.01
N THR A 64 9.33 4.41 -0.28
CA THR A 64 8.95 5.80 -0.06
C THR A 64 9.87 6.73 -0.81
N SER A 65 9.39 7.91 -1.18
CA SER A 65 10.20 8.96 -1.78
C SER A 65 9.48 10.32 -1.77
N TYR A 66 10.03 11.30 -2.47
CA TYR A 66 9.45 12.62 -2.61
C TYR A 66 9.37 13.06 -4.07
N PHE A 67 8.47 14.00 -4.37
CA PHE A 67 8.15 14.38 -5.74
C PHE A 67 9.36 14.77 -6.60
N ALA A 68 10.37 15.44 -6.03
CA ALA A 68 11.54 15.86 -6.80
C ALA A 68 12.42 14.69 -7.27
N GLN A 69 12.30 13.51 -6.66
CA GLN A 69 13.03 12.30 -7.05
C GLN A 69 12.38 11.55 -8.22
N MET A 70 11.12 11.82 -8.58
CA MET A 70 10.39 11.07 -9.61
C MET A 70 11.14 10.96 -10.95
N ARG A 71 11.88 12.01 -11.33
CA ARG A 71 12.69 12.00 -12.56
C ARG A 71 13.80 10.94 -12.58
N ASN A 72 14.12 10.37 -11.43
CA ASN A 72 15.16 9.36 -11.25
C ASN A 72 14.58 7.94 -11.14
N PHE A 73 13.25 7.77 -11.16
CA PHE A 73 12.63 6.45 -11.04
C PHE A 73 12.80 5.66 -12.34
N PRO A 74 13.15 4.38 -12.23
CA PRO A 74 13.03 3.44 -13.34
C PRO A 74 11.57 3.34 -13.81
N LYS A 75 11.34 2.89 -15.04
CA LYS A 75 10.00 2.83 -15.64
C LYS A 75 9.02 1.90 -14.91
N ASN A 76 9.54 0.89 -14.24
CA ASN A 76 8.78 -0.07 -13.46
C ASN A 76 8.46 0.38 -12.02
N TYR A 77 8.85 1.59 -11.63
CA TYR A 77 8.53 2.20 -10.35
C TYR A 77 7.31 3.11 -10.50
N ILE A 78 6.18 2.68 -9.96
CA ILE A 78 4.90 3.38 -10.08
C ILE A 78 4.76 4.38 -8.93
N PRO A 79 4.78 5.69 -9.22
CA PRO A 79 4.62 6.71 -8.18
C PRO A 79 3.16 6.81 -7.73
N VAL A 80 2.94 6.77 -6.42
CA VAL A 80 1.63 6.92 -5.77
C VAL A 80 1.71 8.02 -4.73
N ALA A 81 1.11 9.17 -4.99
CA ALA A 81 1.05 10.26 -4.03
C ALA A 81 0.14 9.89 -2.84
N ILE A 82 0.64 10.10 -1.61
CA ILE A 82 -0.11 9.84 -0.37
C ILE A 82 -0.37 11.11 0.46
N CYS A 83 -0.13 12.28 -0.11
CA CYS A 83 -0.29 13.58 0.52
C CYS A 83 -1.72 14.14 0.36
N GLY A 84 -2.02 15.19 1.15
CA GLY A 84 -3.35 15.84 1.16
C GLY A 84 -3.69 16.67 -0.09
N GLY A 85 -2.67 17.13 -0.82
CA GLY A 85 -2.79 17.88 -2.08
C GLY A 85 -1.69 17.50 -3.05
N LEU A 86 -1.90 17.69 -4.34
CA LEU A 86 -0.96 17.34 -5.40
C LEU A 86 -0.29 18.58 -5.99
N PRO A 87 0.97 18.49 -6.42
CA PRO A 87 1.55 19.50 -7.31
C PRO A 87 0.76 19.55 -8.63
N ASN A 88 0.56 20.75 -9.19
CA ASN A 88 -0.25 20.94 -10.41
C ASN A 88 0.26 20.14 -11.63
N TRP A 89 1.54 19.84 -11.66
CA TRP A 89 2.17 19.07 -12.74
C TRP A 89 2.06 17.55 -12.56
N TYR A 90 1.73 17.06 -11.34
CA TYR A 90 1.62 15.63 -11.07
C TYR A 90 0.31 15.08 -11.61
N LYS A 91 0.38 14.02 -12.42
CA LYS A 91 -0.77 13.35 -13.06
C LYS A 91 -0.84 11.86 -12.75
N GLY A 92 0.01 11.38 -11.82
CA GLY A 92 0.05 9.96 -11.41
C GLY A 92 -1.04 9.58 -10.41
N ALA A 93 -0.93 8.38 -9.90
CA ALA A 93 -1.86 7.82 -8.92
C ALA A 93 -1.88 8.62 -7.61
N TRP A 94 -3.07 8.73 -7.00
CA TRP A 94 -3.26 9.46 -5.75
C TRP A 94 -4.08 8.63 -4.75
N TYR A 95 -3.41 8.10 -3.76
CA TYR A 95 -4.00 7.37 -2.64
C TYR A 95 -4.05 8.27 -1.40
N ARG A 96 -5.19 8.92 -1.18
CA ARG A 96 -5.32 9.99 -0.20
C ARG A 96 -5.63 9.53 1.23
N LYS A 97 -5.95 8.25 1.45
CA LYS A 97 -6.37 7.76 2.77
C LYS A 97 -5.35 8.01 3.89
N PRO A 98 -4.02 7.84 3.68
CA PRO A 98 -3.03 8.13 4.70
C PRO A 98 -2.65 9.61 4.82
N ALA A 99 -3.29 10.51 4.07
CA ALA A 99 -3.01 11.94 4.19
C ALA A 99 -3.40 12.49 5.57
N PRO A 100 -2.63 13.41 6.15
CA PRO A 100 -2.96 14.02 7.45
C PRO A 100 -4.27 14.80 7.37
N LYS A 101 -5.03 14.79 8.47
CA LYS A 101 -6.21 15.65 8.61
C LYS A 101 -5.79 17.11 8.73
N ILE A 102 -6.56 17.99 8.11
CA ILE A 102 -6.20 19.41 8.00
C ILE A 102 -6.08 20.09 9.36
N GLY A 103 -6.90 19.70 10.35
CA GLY A 103 -6.92 20.31 11.69
C GLY A 103 -5.57 20.20 12.39
N PHE A 104 -5.10 18.99 12.67
CA PHE A 104 -3.83 18.79 13.37
C PHE A 104 -2.62 19.18 12.50
N PHE A 105 -2.73 19.04 11.16
CA PHE A 105 -1.69 19.50 10.26
C PHE A 105 -1.45 20.99 10.31
N GLN A 106 -2.52 21.81 10.38
CA GLN A 106 -2.39 23.25 10.52
C GLN A 106 -1.81 23.65 11.89
N GLU A 107 -2.21 22.96 12.95
CA GLU A 107 -1.65 23.19 14.28
C GLU A 107 -0.16 22.87 14.32
N TRP A 108 0.24 21.74 13.75
CA TRP A 108 1.66 21.42 13.60
C TRP A 108 2.43 22.47 12.80
N LYS A 109 1.86 22.98 11.71
CA LYS A 109 2.47 24.08 10.94
C LYS A 109 2.70 25.33 11.77
N ARG A 110 1.84 25.58 12.75
CA ARG A 110 1.92 26.74 13.66
C ARG A 110 2.94 26.53 14.77
N THR A 111 3.05 25.31 15.31
CA THR A 111 3.83 25.01 16.51
C THR A 111 5.17 24.37 16.23
N GLY A 112 5.26 23.59 15.16
CA GLY A 112 6.41 22.72 14.90
C GLY A 112 6.48 21.49 15.81
N ASP A 113 5.42 21.19 16.58
CA ASP A 113 5.39 20.11 17.55
C ASP A 113 5.17 18.77 16.85
N ASN A 114 6.26 17.99 16.69
CA ASN A 114 6.23 16.70 16.06
C ASN A 114 5.56 15.63 16.94
N GLU A 115 5.63 15.71 18.26
CA GLU A 115 5.00 14.75 19.17
C GLU A 115 3.48 14.88 19.07
N TYR A 116 2.98 16.10 19.11
CA TYR A 116 1.57 16.40 18.85
C TYR A 116 1.10 15.84 17.51
N TYR A 117 1.90 16.05 16.45
CA TYR A 117 1.56 15.53 15.13
C TYR A 117 1.49 14.01 15.10
N ILE A 118 2.49 13.32 15.67
CA ILE A 118 2.55 11.85 15.69
C ILE A 118 1.33 11.29 16.42
N GLU A 119 0.98 11.84 17.60
CA GLU A 119 -0.17 11.39 18.37
C GLU A 119 -1.49 11.51 17.59
N HIS A 120 -1.72 12.69 16.98
CA HIS A 120 -2.92 12.93 16.20
C HIS A 120 -2.97 12.11 14.90
N TYR A 121 -1.82 11.96 14.23
CA TYR A 121 -1.73 11.14 13.04
C TYR A 121 -2.03 9.67 13.34
N GLN A 122 -1.53 9.15 14.45
CA GLN A 122 -1.84 7.80 14.91
C GLN A 122 -3.35 7.64 15.15
N LYS A 123 -3.96 8.49 15.97
CA LYS A 123 -5.37 8.36 16.39
C LYS A 123 -6.37 8.66 15.26
N GLU A 124 -6.10 9.70 14.47
CA GLU A 124 -7.06 10.23 13.51
C GLU A 124 -6.89 9.67 12.08
N VAL A 125 -5.76 9.01 11.81
CA VAL A 125 -5.47 8.43 10.50
C VAL A 125 -5.13 6.96 10.61
N LEU A 126 -4.03 6.58 11.24
CA LEU A 126 -3.53 5.21 11.20
C LEU A 126 -4.44 4.19 11.90
N ASP A 127 -4.99 4.53 13.07
CA ASP A 127 -5.91 3.64 13.82
C ASP A 127 -7.25 3.41 13.09
N LEU A 128 -7.58 4.26 12.11
CA LEU A 128 -8.78 4.11 11.29
C LEU A 128 -8.54 3.33 10.00
N LEU A 129 -7.30 2.97 9.72
CA LEU A 129 -6.94 2.21 8.52
C LEU A 129 -6.89 0.70 8.82
N ASP A 130 -7.43 -0.06 7.90
CA ASP A 130 -7.23 -1.50 7.80
C ASP A 130 -6.07 -1.76 6.82
N TYR A 131 -4.97 -2.35 7.31
CA TYR A 131 -3.76 -2.55 6.49
C TYR A 131 -3.99 -3.48 5.28
N GLN A 132 -4.86 -4.49 5.41
CA GLN A 132 -5.20 -5.39 4.29
C GLN A 132 -5.92 -4.63 3.20
N LYS A 133 -6.85 -3.75 3.58
CA LYS A 133 -7.54 -2.88 2.65
C LYS A 133 -6.61 -1.83 2.04
N VAL A 134 -5.66 -1.31 2.83
CA VAL A 134 -4.62 -0.41 2.32
C VAL A 134 -3.79 -1.11 1.24
N LEU A 135 -3.33 -2.34 1.48
CA LEU A 135 -2.59 -3.11 0.48
C LEU A 135 -3.41 -3.35 -0.80
N ALA A 136 -4.67 -3.75 -0.65
CA ALA A 136 -5.57 -3.93 -1.80
C ALA A 136 -5.79 -2.63 -2.59
N ASP A 137 -6.01 -1.51 -1.90
CA ASP A 137 -6.17 -0.20 -2.53
C ASP A 137 -4.88 0.25 -3.25
N LEU A 138 -3.71 0.01 -2.66
CA LEU A 138 -2.41 0.34 -3.28
C LEU A 138 -2.17 -0.50 -4.55
N GLN A 139 -2.54 -1.77 -4.54
CA GLN A 139 -2.48 -2.62 -5.72
C GLN A 139 -3.32 -2.06 -6.88
N MET A 140 -4.47 -1.49 -6.56
CA MET A 140 -5.35 -0.86 -7.56
C MET A 140 -4.79 0.47 -8.12
N GLN A 141 -3.74 1.05 -7.51
CA GLN A 141 -3.05 2.23 -8.07
C GLN A 141 -2.09 1.88 -9.22
N VAL A 142 -1.73 0.61 -9.39
CA VAL A 142 -0.98 0.16 -10.56
C VAL A 142 -1.88 0.27 -11.80
N PRO A 143 -1.42 0.86 -12.91
CA PRO A 143 -2.20 0.97 -14.14
C PRO A 143 -2.76 -0.37 -14.63
N GLU A 144 -3.98 -0.37 -15.16
CA GLU A 144 -4.68 -1.60 -15.59
C GLU A 144 -3.88 -2.37 -16.63
N GLU A 145 -3.23 -1.68 -17.56
CA GLU A 145 -2.43 -2.29 -18.62
C GLU A 145 -1.26 -3.11 -18.04
N ILE A 146 -0.71 -2.65 -16.91
CA ILE A 146 0.36 -3.35 -16.20
C ILE A 146 -0.23 -4.52 -15.40
N ARG A 147 -1.32 -4.29 -14.65
CA ARG A 147 -1.97 -5.34 -13.85
C ARG A 147 -2.45 -6.52 -14.71
N ALA A 148 -2.96 -6.25 -15.91
CA ALA A 148 -3.46 -7.27 -16.82
C ALA A 148 -2.36 -8.22 -17.35
N THR A 149 -1.09 -7.81 -17.31
CA THR A 149 0.06 -8.66 -17.71
C THR A 149 0.57 -9.56 -16.58
N MET A 150 0.08 -9.38 -15.36
CA MET A 150 0.53 -10.10 -14.18
C MET A 150 -0.30 -11.35 -13.94
N GLN A 151 0.33 -12.54 -13.94
CA GLN A 151 -0.39 -13.82 -13.92
C GLN A 151 -1.09 -14.13 -12.59
N ASP A 152 -0.53 -13.71 -11.44
CA ASP A 152 -1.05 -14.12 -10.13
C ASP A 152 -1.48 -12.94 -9.25
N SER A 153 -0.62 -11.98 -9.07
CA SER A 153 -0.85 -10.82 -8.22
C SER A 153 0.21 -9.77 -8.52
N VAL A 154 -0.16 -8.50 -8.41
CA VAL A 154 0.80 -7.39 -8.43
C VAL A 154 1.92 -7.63 -7.41
N TRP A 155 1.60 -8.24 -6.26
CA TRP A 155 2.55 -8.49 -5.16
C TRP A 155 3.61 -9.57 -5.46
N ASN A 156 3.47 -10.34 -6.53
CA ASN A 156 4.41 -11.39 -6.94
C ASN A 156 5.23 -11.00 -8.18
N SER A 157 5.25 -9.73 -8.56
CA SER A 157 5.99 -9.26 -9.72
C SER A 157 7.32 -8.63 -9.32
N LYS A 158 8.43 -9.17 -9.81
CA LYS A 158 9.76 -8.53 -9.74
C LYS A 158 9.84 -7.22 -10.52
N ASP A 159 8.91 -7.05 -11.46
CA ASP A 159 9.03 -6.03 -12.50
C ASP A 159 8.32 -4.74 -12.17
N VAL A 160 7.54 -4.68 -11.07
CA VAL A 160 6.78 -3.49 -10.68
C VAL A 160 6.94 -3.19 -9.20
N HIS A 161 7.29 -1.95 -8.90
CA HIS A 161 7.44 -1.45 -7.53
C HIS A 161 6.55 -0.24 -7.31
N LEU A 162 5.98 -0.09 -6.13
CA LEU A 162 5.23 1.10 -5.75
C LEU A 162 6.13 2.08 -5.01
N VAL A 163 6.00 3.37 -5.31
CA VAL A 163 6.73 4.43 -4.60
C VAL A 163 5.75 5.42 -4.00
N LEU A 164 5.62 5.39 -2.67
CA LEU A 164 4.75 6.28 -1.93
C LEU A 164 5.38 7.69 -1.83
N LEU A 165 4.69 8.68 -2.37
CA LEU A 165 5.23 10.03 -2.52
C LEU A 165 4.63 11.04 -1.55
N CYS A 166 5.50 11.90 -1.02
CA CYS A 166 5.12 13.14 -0.37
C CYS A 166 6.04 14.30 -0.81
N TYR A 167 5.96 15.45 -0.15
CA TYR A 167 6.73 16.65 -0.54
C TYR A 167 8.13 16.69 0.08
N GLU A 168 8.24 16.26 1.34
CA GLU A 168 9.41 16.44 2.19
C GLU A 168 10.56 15.51 1.76
N LYS A 169 11.80 15.96 1.95
CA LYS A 169 13.01 15.15 1.73
C LYS A 169 13.10 14.01 2.76
N PRO A 170 13.95 13.00 2.54
CA PRO A 170 14.10 11.87 3.47
C PRO A 170 14.51 12.25 4.88
N THR A 171 15.24 13.37 5.04
CA THR A 171 15.71 13.88 6.33
C THR A 171 14.70 14.72 7.09
N ASP A 172 13.62 15.12 6.41
CA ASP A 172 12.63 16.02 6.96
C ASP A 172 11.49 15.23 7.61
N PHE A 173 10.86 15.81 8.65
CA PHE A 173 9.67 15.22 9.27
C PHE A 173 8.52 15.10 8.26
N CYS A 174 8.00 13.88 8.09
CA CYS A 174 6.95 13.61 7.11
C CYS A 174 6.07 12.42 7.52
N HIS A 175 4.74 12.56 7.37
CA HIS A 175 3.78 11.47 7.59
C HIS A 175 4.06 10.23 6.72
N ARG A 176 4.74 10.38 5.58
CA ARG A 176 5.16 9.27 4.73
C ARG A 176 5.95 8.22 5.50
N HIS A 177 6.88 8.66 6.36
CA HIS A 177 7.69 7.76 7.17
C HIS A 177 6.85 7.04 8.23
N LEU A 178 5.96 7.76 8.91
CA LEU A 178 5.04 7.20 9.90
C LEU A 178 4.09 6.16 9.28
N PHE A 179 3.56 6.46 8.10
CA PHE A 179 2.71 5.53 7.37
C PHE A 179 3.47 4.29 6.90
N ALA A 180 4.69 4.47 6.36
CA ALA A 180 5.53 3.37 5.91
C ALA A 180 5.91 2.44 7.07
N GLU A 181 6.27 3.00 8.21
CA GLU A 181 6.57 2.24 9.43
C GLU A 181 5.35 1.45 9.91
N TRP A 182 4.18 2.11 10.03
CA TRP A 182 2.93 1.47 10.41
C TRP A 182 2.56 0.31 9.47
N LEU A 183 2.63 0.54 8.14
CA LEU A 183 2.28 -0.48 7.16
C LEU A 183 3.28 -1.64 7.17
N SER A 184 4.58 -1.34 7.31
CA SER A 184 5.64 -2.33 7.44
C SER A 184 5.41 -3.25 8.64
N GLN A 185 5.10 -2.68 9.82
CA GLN A 185 4.83 -3.43 11.04
C GLN A 185 3.55 -4.28 10.95
N LYS A 186 2.46 -3.72 10.38
CA LYS A 186 1.16 -4.42 10.28
C LYS A 186 1.16 -5.54 9.26
N ALA A 187 1.86 -5.35 8.14
CA ALA A 187 1.86 -6.29 7.02
C ALA A 187 3.07 -7.25 7.03
N GLY A 188 4.06 -7.02 7.91
CA GLY A 188 5.30 -7.82 7.93
C GLY A 188 6.17 -7.64 6.66
N ILE A 189 6.05 -6.50 5.96
CA ILE A 189 6.79 -6.21 4.74
C ILE A 189 7.85 -5.14 4.97
N LYS A 190 8.92 -5.16 4.19
CA LYS A 190 9.95 -4.12 4.22
C LYS A 190 9.55 -2.96 3.31
N ILE A 191 9.56 -1.74 3.84
CA ILE A 191 9.35 -0.51 3.08
C ILE A 191 10.58 0.39 3.27
N GLU A 192 11.26 0.71 2.21
CA GLU A 192 12.49 1.48 2.23
C GLU A 192 12.34 2.82 1.51
N GLU A 193 13.19 3.79 1.86
CA GLU A 193 13.32 5.01 1.08
C GLU A 193 14.06 4.71 -0.23
N PHE A 194 13.48 5.12 -1.35
CA PHE A 194 14.09 4.93 -2.66
C PHE A 194 15.46 5.62 -2.73
N GLN A 195 16.48 4.85 -3.03
CA GLN A 195 17.83 5.32 -3.27
C GLN A 195 18.12 5.24 -4.76
N LYS A 196 18.56 6.35 -5.35
CA LYS A 196 19.11 6.31 -6.70
C LYS A 196 20.41 5.51 -6.66
N GLU A 197 20.46 4.40 -7.37
CA GLU A 197 21.72 3.68 -7.53
C GLU A 197 22.78 4.64 -8.08
N LYS A 198 23.92 4.67 -7.44
CA LYS A 198 25.09 5.39 -7.96
C LYS A 198 25.63 4.53 -9.11
N LEU A 199 25.27 4.89 -10.33
CA LEU A 199 25.93 4.41 -11.53
C LEU A 199 27.39 4.87 -11.57
#